data_d08053d18e5854960df3fba32b33cae8
#
_entry.id   d08053d18e5854960df3fba32b33cae8
#
_cell.length_a   1.000
_cell.length_b   1.000
_cell.length_c   1.000
_cell.angle_alpha   90.00
_cell.angle_beta   90.00
_cell.angle_gamma   90.00
#
_symmetry.space_group_name_H-M   'P 1'
#
loop_
_entity.id
_entity.type
_entity.pdbx_description
1 polymer ?
#
loop_
_entity_poly.entity_id
_entity_poly.type
_entity_poly.pdbx_seq_one_letter_code
_entity_poly.pdbx_strand_id
1 'polypeptide(L)'
;MKTTLLIDGDVFVYRHTSAVETPIHWGDDLWTLHADAGEARQRLDIQLRSLVAELEADAFIMTFSSSLNFRHDVLPSYKGNRVRRKPVAYSAVRKYCLGDYNCMTLPYLEADDTMGVLATGRRVKGRTIIVTIDKDLKSVPCNFYNPLKPEDGVIEISKEEADINHLTQALMGDTTDGYRGCPGVGAVKAAKILGADPTWGGVREAYEKAGLNEDEALIQARVARICRTSDYNFKQNQVRLWKP
;
A
#
# COMPACT_ATOMS: atom_id res chain seq x y z
N MET A 1 24.49 -4.83 9.94
CA MET A 1 23.51 -3.73 10.21
C MET A 1 22.17 -4.39 10.41
N LYS A 2 21.38 -3.98 11.44
CA LYS A 2 20.08 -4.61 11.71
C LYS A 2 19.11 -4.40 10.54
N THR A 3 18.47 -5.50 10.07
CA THR A 3 17.46 -5.48 9.01
C THR A 3 16.08 -5.72 9.59
N THR A 4 15.10 -4.86 9.24
CA THR A 4 13.71 -4.99 9.68
C THR A 4 12.78 -5.05 8.45
N LEU A 5 11.92 -6.07 8.40
CA LEU A 5 10.88 -6.16 7.38
C LEU A 5 9.69 -5.29 7.77
N LEU A 6 9.19 -4.51 6.83
CA LEU A 6 7.92 -3.79 6.93
C LEU A 6 6.90 -4.57 6.11
N ILE A 7 5.95 -5.22 6.77
CA ILE A 7 5.03 -6.17 6.16
C ILE A 7 3.64 -5.57 6.10
N ASP A 8 3.03 -5.62 4.92
CA ASP A 8 1.63 -5.26 4.71
C ASP A 8 0.70 -6.26 5.42
N GLY A 9 0.31 -5.92 6.65
CA GLY A 9 -0.51 -6.77 7.49
C GLY A 9 -1.92 -6.98 6.93
N ASP A 10 -2.51 -5.98 6.29
CA ASP A 10 -3.85 -6.10 5.72
C ASP A 10 -3.87 -7.10 4.56
N VAL A 11 -2.89 -7.04 3.66
CA VAL A 11 -2.75 -7.96 2.53
C VAL A 11 -2.41 -9.38 3.01
N PHE A 12 -1.46 -9.52 3.92
CA PHE A 12 -1.05 -10.83 4.41
C PHE A 12 -2.19 -11.54 5.15
N VAL A 13 -2.86 -10.86 6.07
CA VAL A 13 -4.03 -11.43 6.78
C VAL A 13 -5.15 -11.76 5.81
N TYR A 14 -5.45 -10.88 4.84
CA TYR A 14 -6.48 -11.15 3.83
C TYR A 14 -6.17 -12.42 3.03
N ARG A 15 -4.95 -12.57 2.53
CA ARG A 15 -4.54 -13.73 1.72
C ARG A 15 -4.65 -15.05 2.49
N HIS A 16 -4.12 -15.10 3.70
CA HIS A 16 -4.13 -16.33 4.49
C HIS A 16 -5.53 -16.71 4.95
N THR A 17 -6.36 -15.73 5.28
CA THR A 17 -7.75 -15.99 5.67
C THR A 17 -8.64 -16.36 4.50
N SER A 18 -8.42 -15.78 3.31
CA SER A 18 -9.12 -16.20 2.08
C SER A 18 -8.74 -17.61 1.65
N ALA A 19 -7.48 -18.01 1.85
CA ALA A 19 -6.98 -19.31 1.42
C ALA A 19 -7.56 -20.49 2.20
N VAL A 20 -8.16 -20.25 3.36
CA VAL A 20 -8.79 -21.28 4.21
C VAL A 20 -10.31 -21.22 4.19
N GLU A 21 -10.90 -20.31 3.38
CA GLU A 21 -12.35 -20.26 3.22
C GLU A 21 -12.84 -21.46 2.39
N THR A 22 -13.77 -22.19 2.94
CA THR A 22 -14.43 -23.31 2.27
C THR A 22 -15.92 -23.07 2.20
N PRO A 23 -16.53 -23.05 0.99
CA PRO A 23 -17.98 -22.99 0.86
C PRO A 23 -18.59 -24.35 1.24
N ILE A 24 -19.66 -24.34 2.01
CA ILE A 24 -20.42 -25.53 2.39
C ILE A 24 -21.82 -25.38 1.81
N HIS A 25 -22.22 -26.38 1.00
CA HIS A 25 -23.56 -26.47 0.44
C HIS A 25 -24.45 -27.35 1.32
N TRP A 26 -25.57 -26.82 1.76
CA TRP A 26 -26.52 -27.50 2.67
C TRP A 26 -27.78 -28.04 1.95
N GLY A 27 -27.88 -27.86 0.64
CA GLY A 27 -29.06 -28.12 -0.17
C GLY A 27 -29.91 -26.86 -0.39
N ASP A 28 -30.88 -26.92 -1.30
CA ASP A 28 -31.85 -25.86 -1.60
C ASP A 28 -31.22 -24.45 -1.78
N ASP A 29 -30.10 -24.39 -2.50
CA ASP A 29 -29.30 -23.18 -2.72
C ASP A 29 -28.76 -22.49 -1.46
N LEU A 30 -28.80 -23.17 -0.31
CA LEU A 30 -28.25 -22.67 0.94
C LEU A 30 -26.74 -22.92 1.01
N TRP A 31 -25.97 -21.85 0.99
CA TRP A 31 -24.50 -21.88 1.09
C TRP A 31 -24.02 -21.12 2.33
N THR A 32 -23.06 -21.68 3.03
CA THR A 32 -22.33 -20.98 4.09
C THR A 32 -20.83 -21.00 3.79
N LEU A 33 -20.10 -20.08 4.40
CA LEU A 33 -18.64 -20.07 4.36
C LEU A 33 -18.11 -20.51 5.72
N HIS A 34 -17.20 -21.46 5.70
CA HIS A 34 -16.41 -21.87 6.85
C HIS A 34 -14.95 -21.44 6.68
N ALA A 35 -14.28 -21.09 7.77
CA ALA A 35 -12.85 -20.84 7.79
C ALA A 35 -12.28 -21.18 9.16
N ASP A 36 -11.16 -21.90 9.18
CA ASP A 36 -10.41 -22.16 10.41
C ASP A 36 -9.38 -21.03 10.63
N ALA A 37 -9.62 -20.22 11.66
CA ALA A 37 -8.72 -19.12 12.01
C ALA A 37 -7.37 -19.63 12.55
N GLY A 38 -7.31 -20.82 13.15
CA GLY A 38 -6.08 -21.48 13.61
C GLY A 38 -5.20 -21.88 12.43
N GLU A 39 -5.79 -22.48 11.39
CA GLU A 39 -5.08 -22.82 10.15
C GLU A 39 -4.57 -21.57 9.44
N ALA A 40 -5.43 -20.54 9.27
CA ALA A 40 -5.02 -19.28 8.65
C ALA A 40 -3.84 -18.64 9.38
N ARG A 41 -3.88 -18.62 10.72
CA ARG A 41 -2.80 -18.15 11.57
C ARG A 41 -1.53 -18.95 11.37
N GLN A 42 -1.60 -20.28 11.40
CA GLN A 42 -0.43 -21.14 11.21
C GLN A 42 0.25 -20.90 9.85
N ARG A 43 -0.53 -20.77 8.78
CA ARG A 43 -0.03 -20.44 7.44
C ARG A 43 0.67 -19.08 7.40
N LEU A 44 0.09 -18.07 8.06
CA LEU A 44 0.70 -16.74 8.20
C LEU A 44 2.02 -16.82 8.97
N ASP A 45 2.05 -17.50 10.11
CA ASP A 45 3.25 -17.66 10.94
C ASP A 45 4.41 -18.34 10.18
N ILE A 46 4.09 -19.38 9.40
CA ILE A 46 5.07 -20.07 8.54
C ILE A 46 5.64 -19.10 7.52
N GLN A 47 4.79 -18.33 6.82
CA GLN A 47 5.25 -17.38 5.82
C GLN A 47 6.12 -16.27 6.43
N LEU A 48 5.72 -15.72 7.59
CA LEU A 48 6.49 -14.68 8.27
C LEU A 48 7.89 -15.18 8.66
N ARG A 49 7.98 -16.40 9.21
CA ARG A 49 9.27 -17.02 9.56
C ARG A 49 10.13 -17.29 8.31
N SER A 50 9.52 -17.76 7.23
CA SER A 50 10.21 -17.98 5.96
C SER A 50 10.81 -16.68 5.41
N LEU A 51 10.04 -15.58 5.41
CA LEU A 51 10.52 -14.27 4.95
C LEU A 51 11.64 -13.72 5.81
N VAL A 52 11.57 -13.90 7.14
CA VAL A 52 12.64 -13.48 8.05
C VAL A 52 13.93 -14.25 7.76
N ALA A 53 13.84 -15.56 7.52
CA ALA A 53 14.99 -16.39 7.20
C ALA A 53 15.54 -16.08 5.80
N GLU A 54 14.69 -15.98 4.79
CA GLU A 54 15.05 -15.75 3.39
C GLU A 54 15.73 -14.39 3.19
N LEU A 55 15.24 -13.35 3.87
CA LEU A 55 15.77 -11.99 3.76
C LEU A 55 16.82 -11.66 4.84
N GLU A 56 17.26 -12.67 5.61
CA GLU A 56 18.24 -12.53 6.70
C GLU A 56 17.90 -11.35 7.63
N ALA A 57 16.61 -11.23 7.99
CA ALA A 57 16.12 -10.13 8.79
C ALA A 57 16.17 -10.41 10.29
N ASP A 58 16.44 -9.39 11.09
CA ASP A 58 16.48 -9.47 12.56
C ASP A 58 15.10 -9.31 13.21
N ALA A 59 14.17 -8.68 12.50
CA ALA A 59 12.83 -8.39 13.00
C ALA A 59 11.87 -8.05 11.87
N PHE A 60 10.57 -8.01 12.19
CA PHE A 60 9.56 -7.45 11.31
C PHE A 60 8.58 -6.56 12.09
N ILE A 61 7.91 -5.68 11.36
CA ILE A 61 6.78 -4.86 11.81
C ILE A 61 5.65 -5.09 10.82
N MET A 62 4.49 -5.52 11.32
CA MET A 62 3.28 -5.58 10.50
C MET A 62 2.55 -4.25 10.54
N THR A 63 2.23 -3.69 9.39
CA THR A 63 1.47 -2.45 9.31
C THR A 63 0.01 -2.73 8.99
N PHE A 64 -0.89 -1.98 9.62
CA PHE A 64 -2.32 -2.07 9.40
C PHE A 64 -2.93 -0.71 9.11
N SER A 65 -3.97 -0.71 8.28
CA SER A 65 -4.74 0.50 7.99
C SER A 65 -5.51 0.99 9.22
N SER A 66 -5.52 2.31 9.40
CA SER A 66 -6.40 3.00 10.32
C SER A 66 -7.87 2.89 9.85
N SER A 67 -8.80 3.08 10.79
CA SER A 67 -10.23 3.20 10.45
C SER A 67 -10.57 4.49 9.71
N LEU A 68 -9.75 5.51 9.84
CA LEU A 68 -9.86 6.79 9.14
C LEU A 68 -8.75 6.89 8.08
N ASN A 69 -9.06 7.55 6.97
CA ASN A 69 -8.11 7.73 5.86
C ASN A 69 -8.22 9.16 5.34
N PHE A 70 -7.10 9.90 5.35
CA PHE A 70 -7.03 11.27 4.87
C PHE A 70 -7.47 11.45 3.42
N ARG A 71 -7.37 10.39 2.60
CA ARG A 71 -7.78 10.45 1.19
C ARG A 71 -9.26 10.72 1.00
N HIS A 72 -10.11 10.36 1.98
CA HIS A 72 -11.54 10.71 1.94
C HIS A 72 -11.78 12.22 2.12
N ASP A 73 -10.87 12.93 2.81
CA ASP A 73 -10.94 14.39 2.93
C ASP A 73 -10.49 15.06 1.62
N VAL A 74 -9.60 14.43 0.85
CA VAL A 74 -9.10 14.92 -0.44
C VAL A 74 -10.06 14.58 -1.59
N LEU A 75 -10.57 13.35 -1.61
CA LEU A 75 -11.48 12.81 -2.63
C LEU A 75 -12.51 11.91 -1.95
N PRO A 76 -13.71 12.40 -1.63
CA PRO A 76 -14.74 11.64 -0.90
C PRO A 76 -15.15 10.32 -1.56
N SER A 77 -14.99 10.21 -2.90
CA SER A 77 -15.28 8.98 -3.65
C SER A 77 -14.17 7.93 -3.63
N TYR A 78 -13.02 8.22 -2.98
CA TYR A 78 -11.89 7.30 -2.91
C TYR A 78 -12.31 5.93 -2.36
N LYS A 79 -12.00 4.86 -3.10
CA LYS A 79 -12.39 3.46 -2.79
C LYS A 79 -13.89 3.24 -2.57
N GLY A 80 -14.76 4.20 -2.91
CA GLY A 80 -16.22 4.10 -2.72
C GLY A 80 -16.89 3.02 -3.57
N ASN A 81 -16.21 2.54 -4.63
CA ASN A 81 -16.65 1.44 -5.49
C ASN A 81 -16.25 0.05 -4.94
N ARG A 82 -15.48 -0.03 -3.84
CA ARG A 82 -15.03 -1.28 -3.27
C ARG A 82 -16.12 -1.93 -2.40
N VAL A 83 -16.86 -2.85 -2.99
CA VAL A 83 -17.78 -3.73 -2.26
C VAL A 83 -17.09 -5.09 -2.07
N ARG A 84 -16.17 -5.17 -1.13
CA ARG A 84 -15.47 -6.43 -0.83
C ARG A 84 -15.79 -6.89 0.60
N ARG A 85 -16.36 -8.09 0.70
CA ARG A 85 -16.47 -8.80 1.97
C ARG A 85 -15.04 -9.16 2.45
N LYS A 86 -14.79 -8.94 3.74
CA LYS A 86 -13.60 -9.52 4.37
C LYS A 86 -13.79 -11.02 4.59
N PRO A 87 -12.74 -11.84 4.49
CA PRO A 87 -12.78 -13.25 4.81
C PRO A 87 -13.32 -13.52 6.23
N VAL A 88 -13.99 -14.66 6.43
CA VAL A 88 -14.64 -15.02 7.71
C VAL A 88 -13.65 -14.96 8.87
N ALA A 89 -12.45 -15.51 8.70
CA ALA A 89 -11.41 -15.53 9.74
C ALA A 89 -10.61 -14.24 9.89
N TYR A 90 -10.82 -13.23 9.01
CA TYR A 90 -9.98 -12.02 8.95
C TYR A 90 -9.87 -11.30 10.31
N SER A 91 -11.00 -11.03 10.96
CA SER A 91 -10.99 -10.27 12.22
C SER A 91 -10.28 -11.02 13.35
N ALA A 92 -10.43 -12.35 13.40
CA ALA A 92 -9.77 -13.19 14.40
C ALA A 92 -8.25 -13.21 14.21
N VAL A 93 -7.78 -13.42 12.96
CA VAL A 93 -6.34 -13.44 12.65
C VAL A 93 -5.71 -12.05 12.81
N ARG A 94 -6.40 -10.98 12.40
CA ARG A 94 -5.92 -9.61 12.64
C ARG A 94 -5.77 -9.31 14.14
N LYS A 95 -6.74 -9.72 14.96
CA LYS A 95 -6.66 -9.56 16.42
C LYS A 95 -5.47 -10.32 17.00
N TYR A 96 -5.22 -11.53 16.52
CA TYR A 96 -4.05 -12.31 16.88
C TYR A 96 -2.76 -11.53 16.55
N CYS A 97 -2.62 -11.05 15.31
CA CYS A 97 -1.42 -10.29 14.92
C CYS A 97 -1.18 -9.08 15.83
N LEU A 98 -2.24 -8.32 16.15
CA LEU A 98 -2.14 -7.15 17.03
C LEU A 98 -1.75 -7.48 18.48
N GLY A 99 -2.01 -8.71 18.94
CA GLY A 99 -1.65 -9.16 20.30
C GLY A 99 -0.27 -9.78 20.40
N ASP A 100 0.18 -10.47 19.35
CA ASP A 100 1.34 -11.35 19.40
C ASP A 100 2.55 -10.84 18.58
N TYR A 101 2.34 -9.88 17.67
CA TYR A 101 3.41 -9.33 16.84
C TYR A 101 3.65 -7.85 17.08
N ASN A 102 4.84 -7.40 16.66
CA ASN A 102 5.12 -5.97 16.58
C ASN A 102 4.32 -5.35 15.43
N CYS A 103 3.21 -4.70 15.77
CA CYS A 103 2.31 -4.08 14.81
C CYS A 103 2.33 -2.57 14.92
N MET A 104 2.10 -1.89 13.79
CA MET A 104 1.98 -0.43 13.75
C MET A 104 0.80 0.00 12.88
N THR A 105 0.01 0.91 13.44
CA THR A 105 -1.06 1.62 12.72
C THR A 105 -0.89 3.10 13.03
N LEU A 106 -0.71 3.92 12.00
CA LEU A 106 -0.67 5.37 12.18
C LEU A 106 -2.05 5.97 11.90
N PRO A 107 -2.53 6.90 12.74
CA PRO A 107 -3.83 7.55 12.53
C PRO A 107 -3.95 8.19 11.15
N TYR A 108 -5.12 8.07 10.53
CA TYR A 108 -5.47 8.59 9.21
C TYR A 108 -4.70 7.99 8.02
N LEU A 109 -3.88 6.95 8.25
CA LEU A 109 -3.07 6.30 7.21
C LEU A 109 -3.54 4.88 6.91
N GLU A 110 -3.34 4.47 5.67
CA GLU A 110 -3.40 3.06 5.28
C GLU A 110 -2.10 2.33 5.67
N ALA A 111 -2.10 1.00 5.56
CA ALA A 111 -0.92 0.17 5.83
C ALA A 111 0.27 0.60 4.97
N ASP A 112 0.01 0.87 3.68
CA ASP A 112 1.01 1.31 2.70
C ASP A 112 1.68 2.62 3.10
N ASP A 113 0.87 3.61 3.54
CA ASP A 113 1.38 4.89 4.03
C ASP A 113 2.26 4.69 5.27
N THR A 114 1.81 3.82 6.19
CA THR A 114 2.58 3.51 7.40
C THR A 114 3.93 2.89 7.03
N MET A 115 3.97 1.97 6.05
CA MET A 115 5.22 1.40 5.53
C MET A 115 6.10 2.48 4.91
N GLY A 116 5.54 3.35 4.07
CA GLY A 116 6.29 4.43 3.43
C GLY A 116 6.88 5.43 4.43
N VAL A 117 6.12 5.80 5.45
CA VAL A 117 6.58 6.67 6.55
C VAL A 117 7.72 6.03 7.33
N LEU A 118 7.65 4.73 7.63
CA LEU A 118 8.67 4.00 8.36
C LEU A 118 9.93 3.79 7.53
N ALA A 119 9.78 3.42 6.25
CA ALA A 119 10.90 3.15 5.36
C ALA A 119 11.74 4.40 5.07
N THR A 120 11.10 5.56 4.98
CA THR A 120 11.79 6.83 4.66
C THR A 120 12.18 7.64 5.90
N GLY A 121 11.83 7.15 7.11
CA GLY A 121 12.09 7.80 8.38
C GLY A 121 13.26 7.23 9.15
N ARG A 122 13.42 7.72 10.39
CA ARG A 122 14.46 7.28 11.33
C ARG A 122 13.91 6.52 12.54
N ARG A 123 12.60 6.17 12.53
CA ARG A 123 11.97 5.45 13.65
C ARG A 123 12.40 4.01 13.73
N VAL A 124 12.58 3.37 12.59
CA VAL A 124 13.17 2.03 12.51
C VAL A 124 14.67 2.21 12.24
N LYS A 125 15.49 1.71 13.16
CA LYS A 125 16.95 1.79 13.02
C LYS A 125 17.46 0.67 12.12
N GLY A 126 18.44 0.99 11.28
CA GLY A 126 19.07 0.04 10.39
C GLY A 126 18.43 0.02 8.99
N ARG A 127 18.57 -1.10 8.31
CA ARG A 127 17.99 -1.33 6.98
C ARG A 127 16.53 -1.73 7.12
N THR A 128 15.65 -1.15 6.31
CA THR A 128 14.26 -1.58 6.18
C THR A 128 14.02 -2.18 4.80
N ILE A 129 13.17 -3.22 4.73
CA ILE A 129 12.71 -3.82 3.48
C ILE A 129 11.17 -3.83 3.53
N ILE A 130 10.53 -3.17 2.58
CA ILE A 130 9.07 -3.26 2.38
C ILE A 130 8.76 -4.59 1.72
N VAL A 131 7.92 -5.40 2.36
CA VAL A 131 7.47 -6.71 1.87
C VAL A 131 6.00 -6.63 1.54
N THR A 132 5.68 -6.54 0.26
CA THR A 132 4.30 -6.46 -0.25
C THR A 132 4.20 -6.95 -1.69
N ILE A 133 2.99 -7.31 -2.11
CA ILE A 133 2.68 -7.63 -3.51
C ILE A 133 2.20 -6.40 -4.27
N ASP A 134 1.93 -5.30 -3.57
CA ASP A 134 1.44 -4.08 -4.18
C ASP A 134 2.60 -3.30 -4.83
N LYS A 135 2.52 -3.17 -6.17
CA LYS A 135 3.50 -2.43 -6.96
C LYS A 135 3.51 -0.94 -6.67
N ASP A 136 2.44 -0.40 -6.10
CA ASP A 136 2.28 1.03 -5.86
C ASP A 136 3.25 1.53 -4.78
N LEU A 137 3.72 0.62 -3.90
CA LEU A 137 4.81 0.88 -2.96
C LEU A 137 6.14 1.23 -3.63
N LYS A 138 6.30 1.01 -4.95
CA LYS A 138 7.44 1.53 -5.72
C LYS A 138 7.42 3.05 -5.89
N SER A 139 6.35 3.73 -5.45
CA SER A 139 6.33 5.20 -5.30
C SER A 139 6.97 5.69 -4.00
N VAL A 140 7.56 4.78 -3.22
CA VAL A 140 8.32 5.08 -2.00
C VAL A 140 9.79 4.71 -2.20
N PRO A 141 10.77 5.60 -1.91
CA PRO A 141 12.19 5.23 -1.90
C PRO A 141 12.46 4.21 -0.80
N CYS A 142 12.81 2.98 -1.17
CA CYS A 142 12.94 1.87 -0.22
C CYS A 142 13.69 0.68 -0.83
N ASN A 143 14.07 -0.28 0.03
CA ASN A 143 14.30 -1.63 -0.44
C ASN A 143 12.92 -2.32 -0.51
N PHE A 144 12.58 -2.85 -1.67
CA PHE A 144 11.29 -3.46 -1.98
C PHE A 144 11.46 -4.96 -2.26
N TYR A 145 10.60 -5.79 -1.70
CA TYR A 145 10.56 -7.23 -1.96
C TYR A 145 9.14 -7.69 -2.20
N ASN A 146 8.94 -8.41 -3.32
CA ASN A 146 7.65 -9.02 -3.66
C ASN A 146 7.69 -10.53 -3.39
N PRO A 147 6.99 -11.04 -2.35
CA PRO A 147 7.01 -12.46 -2.01
C PRO A 147 6.33 -13.39 -3.04
N LEU A 148 5.70 -12.84 -4.08
CA LEU A 148 5.21 -13.61 -5.24
C LEU A 148 6.20 -13.67 -6.40
N LYS A 149 7.32 -12.95 -6.30
CA LYS A 149 8.40 -12.90 -7.29
C LYS A 149 9.74 -12.93 -6.57
N PRO A 150 10.04 -14.01 -5.82
CA PRO A 150 11.28 -14.13 -5.06
C PRO A 150 12.52 -14.09 -5.95
N GLU A 151 12.39 -14.49 -7.22
CA GLU A 151 13.46 -14.43 -8.23
C GLU A 151 13.97 -13.02 -8.51
N ASP A 152 13.15 -11.99 -8.31
CA ASP A 152 13.56 -10.58 -8.48
C ASP A 152 14.48 -10.12 -7.33
N GLY A 153 14.49 -10.83 -6.22
CA GLY A 153 15.23 -10.46 -5.00
C GLY A 153 14.75 -9.15 -4.38
N VAL A 154 15.62 -8.52 -3.59
CA VAL A 154 15.36 -7.20 -3.02
C VAL A 154 15.79 -6.13 -4.02
N ILE A 155 14.83 -5.31 -4.46
CA ILE A 155 15.04 -4.21 -5.40
C ILE A 155 15.18 -2.91 -4.61
N GLU A 156 16.22 -2.14 -4.86
CA GLU A 156 16.37 -0.78 -4.33
C GLU A 156 15.62 0.20 -5.25
N ILE A 157 14.67 0.94 -4.69
CA ILE A 157 13.94 1.99 -5.38
C ILE A 157 14.55 3.33 -4.96
N SER A 158 15.15 4.03 -5.91
CA SER A 158 15.71 5.36 -5.68
C SER A 158 14.60 6.40 -5.44
N LYS A 159 15.01 7.57 -4.92
CA LYS A 159 14.06 8.67 -4.72
C LYS A 159 13.48 9.16 -6.05
N GLU A 160 14.31 9.24 -7.07
CA GLU A 160 13.96 9.68 -8.42
C GLU A 160 12.96 8.73 -9.07
N GLU A 161 13.21 7.43 -9.00
CA GLU A 161 12.28 6.40 -9.50
C GLU A 161 10.94 6.44 -8.76
N ALA A 162 10.98 6.57 -7.43
CA ALA A 162 9.78 6.66 -6.62
C ALA A 162 8.96 7.92 -6.92
N ASP A 163 9.61 9.06 -7.19
CA ASP A 163 8.94 10.30 -7.57
C ASP A 163 8.28 10.16 -8.96
N ILE A 164 8.97 9.57 -9.93
CA ILE A 164 8.41 9.27 -11.26
C ILE A 164 7.22 8.31 -11.15
N ASN A 165 7.32 7.25 -10.34
CA ASN A 165 6.22 6.32 -10.13
C ASN A 165 4.99 7.02 -9.53
N HIS A 166 5.18 7.90 -8.55
CA HIS A 166 4.10 8.70 -7.97
C HIS A 166 3.44 9.61 -9.02
N LEU A 167 4.22 10.35 -9.80
CA LEU A 167 3.69 11.22 -10.87
C LEU A 167 3.02 10.41 -11.99
N THR A 168 3.52 9.22 -12.27
CA THR A 168 2.88 8.29 -13.21
C THR A 168 1.48 7.90 -12.75
N GLN A 169 1.31 7.57 -11.47
CA GLN A 169 0.01 7.26 -10.89
C GLN A 169 -0.92 8.48 -10.90
N ALA A 170 -0.41 9.68 -10.61
CA ALA A 170 -1.19 10.91 -10.71
C ALA A 170 -1.72 11.16 -12.12
N LEU A 171 -0.95 10.80 -13.16
CA LEU A 171 -1.36 10.90 -14.57
C LEU A 171 -2.34 9.80 -14.97
N MET A 172 -2.07 8.56 -14.58
CA MET A 172 -2.87 7.41 -15.04
C MET A 172 -4.17 7.24 -14.26
N GLY A 173 -4.18 7.63 -12.98
CA GLY A 173 -5.23 7.25 -12.05
C GLY A 173 -5.21 5.77 -11.69
N ASP A 174 -6.16 5.38 -10.84
CA ASP A 174 -6.46 3.99 -10.51
C ASP A 174 -7.98 3.80 -10.36
N THR A 175 -8.54 3.04 -11.28
CA THR A 175 -9.99 2.74 -11.28
C THR A 175 -10.40 1.86 -10.11
N THR A 176 -9.48 1.02 -9.59
CA THR A 176 -9.72 0.17 -8.42
C THR A 176 -9.85 1.01 -7.15
N ASP A 177 -9.09 2.08 -7.05
CA ASP A 177 -9.09 3.03 -5.95
C ASP A 177 -10.05 4.21 -6.18
N GLY A 178 -10.64 4.30 -7.36
CA GLY A 178 -11.70 5.25 -7.66
C GLY A 178 -11.20 6.67 -7.94
N TYR A 179 -9.95 6.85 -8.36
CA TYR A 179 -9.43 8.13 -8.84
C TYR A 179 -9.00 8.02 -10.31
N ARG A 180 -9.33 9.05 -11.10
CA ARG A 180 -9.39 8.93 -12.57
C ARG A 180 -8.10 9.26 -13.28
N GLY A 181 -7.19 10.02 -12.64
CA GLY A 181 -6.01 10.56 -13.31
C GLY A 181 -6.37 11.62 -14.39
N CYS A 182 -5.42 11.86 -15.28
CA CYS A 182 -5.58 12.76 -16.40
C CYS A 182 -6.36 12.08 -17.54
N PRO A 183 -7.44 12.68 -18.07
CA PRO A 183 -8.25 12.08 -19.13
C PRO A 183 -7.43 11.67 -20.34
N GLY A 184 -7.62 10.43 -20.80
CA GLY A 184 -6.96 9.89 -21.98
C GLY A 184 -5.47 9.61 -21.82
N VAL A 185 -4.91 9.62 -20.60
CA VAL A 185 -3.53 9.29 -20.27
C VAL A 185 -3.48 7.91 -19.63
N GLY A 186 -2.98 6.93 -20.36
CA GLY A 186 -2.60 5.60 -19.86
C GLY A 186 -1.08 5.47 -19.75
N ALA A 187 -0.58 4.27 -19.43
CA ALA A 187 0.83 4.01 -19.13
C ALA A 187 1.81 4.54 -20.19
N VAL A 188 1.52 4.29 -21.46
CA VAL A 188 2.40 4.73 -22.58
C VAL A 188 2.49 6.25 -22.67
N LYS A 189 1.35 6.94 -22.52
CA LYS A 189 1.34 8.41 -22.57
C LYS A 189 2.00 9.01 -21.33
N ALA A 190 1.73 8.46 -20.14
CA ALA A 190 2.37 8.88 -18.89
C ALA A 190 3.90 8.77 -18.98
N ALA A 191 4.40 7.62 -19.46
CA ALA A 191 5.84 7.42 -19.68
C ALA A 191 6.44 8.43 -20.68
N LYS A 192 5.70 8.77 -21.75
CA LYS A 192 6.15 9.77 -22.72
C LYS A 192 6.18 11.19 -22.13
N ILE A 193 5.16 11.55 -21.33
CA ILE A 193 5.09 12.87 -20.67
C ILE A 193 6.26 13.01 -19.69
N LEU A 194 6.43 12.05 -18.79
CA LEU A 194 7.48 12.09 -17.77
C LEU A 194 8.88 11.82 -18.33
N GLY A 195 8.99 11.19 -19.50
CA GLY A 195 10.26 11.07 -20.23
C GLY A 195 10.70 12.40 -20.84
N ALA A 196 9.78 13.32 -21.14
CA ALA A 196 10.06 14.66 -21.63
C ALA A 196 10.26 15.67 -20.48
N ASP A 197 9.42 15.59 -19.45
CA ASP A 197 9.51 16.41 -18.23
C ASP A 197 9.14 15.54 -17.00
N PRO A 198 10.14 15.02 -16.25
CA PRO A 198 9.92 14.16 -15.08
C PRO A 198 9.50 14.93 -13.82
N THR A 199 9.01 16.16 -13.96
CA THR A 199 8.62 17.04 -12.86
C THR A 199 7.11 17.23 -12.79
N TRP A 200 6.67 17.92 -11.74
CA TRP A 200 5.28 18.37 -11.64
C TRP A 200 4.82 19.23 -12.83
N GLY A 201 5.75 19.95 -13.45
CA GLY A 201 5.48 20.75 -14.65
C GLY A 201 4.87 19.91 -15.77
N GLY A 202 5.44 18.75 -16.06
CA GLY A 202 4.93 17.82 -17.07
C GLY A 202 3.54 17.29 -16.74
N VAL A 203 3.26 17.01 -15.46
CA VAL A 203 1.92 16.60 -15.02
C VAL A 203 0.91 17.71 -15.21
N ARG A 204 1.23 18.91 -14.71
CA ARG A 204 0.35 20.09 -14.83
C ARG A 204 0.01 20.38 -16.29
N GLU A 205 1.03 20.44 -17.15
CA GLU A 205 0.81 20.69 -18.60
C GLU A 205 -0.11 19.64 -19.25
N ALA A 206 0.00 18.38 -18.84
CA ALA A 206 -0.87 17.31 -19.34
C ALA A 206 -2.33 17.53 -18.94
N TYR A 207 -2.60 17.96 -17.71
CA TYR A 207 -3.93 18.28 -17.23
C TYR A 207 -4.49 19.52 -17.93
N GLU A 208 -3.70 20.58 -18.08
CA GLU A 208 -4.07 21.80 -18.83
C GLU A 208 -4.48 21.47 -20.28
N LYS A 209 -3.69 20.62 -20.96
CA LYS A 209 -4.01 20.14 -22.32
C LYS A 209 -5.31 19.31 -22.38
N ALA A 210 -5.69 18.67 -21.28
CA ALA A 210 -6.94 17.94 -21.15
C ALA A 210 -8.12 18.84 -20.75
N GLY A 211 -7.90 20.16 -20.61
CA GLY A 211 -8.95 21.12 -20.21
C GLY A 211 -9.23 21.15 -18.70
N LEU A 212 -8.32 20.62 -17.89
CA LEU A 212 -8.41 20.57 -16.43
C LEU A 212 -7.42 21.58 -15.82
N ASN A 213 -7.68 21.97 -14.56
CA ASN A 213 -6.81 22.91 -13.84
C ASN A 213 -5.78 22.17 -12.93
N GLU A 214 -4.87 22.93 -12.35
CA GLU A 214 -3.85 22.41 -11.46
C GLU A 214 -4.43 21.82 -10.16
N ASP A 215 -5.53 22.34 -9.64
CA ASP A 215 -6.16 21.82 -8.43
C ASP A 215 -6.69 20.41 -8.65
N GLU A 216 -7.25 20.12 -9.82
CA GLU A 216 -7.68 18.79 -10.20
C GLU A 216 -6.50 17.82 -10.31
N ALA A 217 -5.39 18.25 -10.88
CA ALA A 217 -4.15 17.47 -10.91
C ALA A 217 -3.60 17.21 -9.49
N LEU A 218 -3.63 18.21 -8.60
CA LEU A 218 -3.20 18.09 -7.21
C LEU A 218 -4.05 17.10 -6.41
N ILE A 219 -5.36 17.09 -6.62
CA ILE A 219 -6.25 16.09 -6.00
C ILE A 219 -5.79 14.67 -6.37
N GLN A 220 -5.55 14.39 -7.65
CA GLN A 220 -5.11 13.08 -8.10
C GLN A 220 -3.74 12.72 -7.53
N ALA A 221 -2.79 13.64 -7.57
CA ALA A 221 -1.45 13.42 -7.01
C ALA A 221 -1.46 13.17 -5.49
N ARG A 222 -2.30 13.89 -4.73
CA ARG A 222 -2.46 13.69 -3.29
C ARG A 222 -3.11 12.37 -2.93
N VAL A 223 -4.06 11.91 -3.73
CA VAL A 223 -4.71 10.60 -3.53
C VAL A 223 -3.74 9.46 -3.89
N ALA A 224 -3.00 9.59 -4.99
CA ALA A 224 -1.99 8.61 -5.42
C ALA A 224 -0.78 8.54 -4.48
N ARG A 225 -0.54 9.59 -3.66
CA ARG A 225 0.63 9.67 -2.79
C ARG A 225 0.59 8.63 -1.68
N ILE A 226 1.54 7.68 -1.70
CA ILE A 226 1.88 6.91 -0.50
C ILE A 226 2.77 7.78 0.37
N CYS A 227 2.34 8.02 1.61
CA CYS A 227 3.00 8.94 2.52
C CYS A 227 4.43 8.50 2.84
N ARG A 228 5.35 9.47 2.84
CA ARG A 228 6.72 9.34 3.34
C ARG A 228 6.82 10.04 4.70
N THR A 229 7.96 9.92 5.37
CA THR A 229 8.14 10.54 6.70
C THR A 229 7.95 12.06 6.70
N SER A 230 8.21 12.75 5.58
CA SER A 230 7.93 14.18 5.40
C SER A 230 6.44 14.51 5.42
N ASP A 231 5.61 13.55 4.99
CA ASP A 231 4.18 13.71 4.78
C ASP A 231 3.37 13.42 6.04
N TYR A 232 4.04 13.07 7.17
CA TYR A 232 3.35 12.77 8.43
C TYR A 232 3.94 13.51 9.64
N ASN A 233 3.08 14.12 10.43
CA ASN A 233 3.43 14.78 11.69
C ASN A 233 3.09 13.88 12.88
N PHE A 234 4.10 13.20 13.42
CA PHE A 234 3.95 12.30 14.56
C PHE A 234 3.51 12.97 15.86
N LYS A 235 3.78 14.27 16.04
CA LYS A 235 3.39 14.99 17.26
C LYS A 235 1.90 15.30 17.29
N GLN A 236 1.34 15.55 16.13
CA GLN A 236 -0.07 15.93 15.95
C GLN A 236 -0.92 14.78 15.40
N ASN A 237 -0.28 13.66 14.98
CA ASN A 237 -0.92 12.55 14.26
C ASN A 237 -1.69 13.03 13.01
N GLN A 238 -1.06 13.91 12.23
CA GLN A 238 -1.68 14.55 11.08
C GLN A 238 -0.88 14.32 9.80
N VAL A 239 -1.59 14.16 8.71
CA VAL A 239 -1.02 14.12 7.36
C VAL A 239 -0.74 15.52 6.87
N ARG A 240 0.43 15.73 6.29
CA ARG A 240 0.77 16.89 5.49
C ARG A 240 0.57 16.54 4.04
N LEU A 241 -0.45 17.12 3.43
CA LEU A 241 -0.73 16.84 2.03
C LEU A 241 0.47 17.21 1.17
N TRP A 242 0.76 16.30 0.23
CA TRP A 242 1.85 16.48 -0.72
C TRP A 242 1.71 17.80 -1.50
N LYS A 243 2.86 18.44 -1.74
CA LYS A 243 3.02 19.65 -2.57
C LYS A 243 4.17 19.41 -3.54
N PRO A 244 4.07 19.96 -4.77
CA PRO A 244 5.14 19.91 -5.77
C PRO A 244 6.43 20.59 -5.31
#